data_dd67a3ce522d3fae57f47941c497056a
#
_entry.id   dd67a3ce522d3fae57f47941c497056a
#
_cell.length_a   1.000
_cell.length_b   1.000
_cell.length_c   1.000
_cell.angle_alpha   90.00
_cell.angle_beta   90.00
_cell.angle_gamma   90.00
#
_symmetry.space_group_name_H-M   'P 1'
#
loop_
_entity.id
_entity.type
_entity.pdbx_description
1 polymer ?
#
loop_
_entity_poly.entity_id
_entity_poly.type
_entity_poly.pdbx_seq_one_letter_code
_entity_poly.pdbx_strand_id
1 'polypeptide(L)'
;MITQISHSAELLDAYHKQLPLLEQLSEQASNLLQAALREQNIQLNTFERRVKTEESLAGKLEKKGYKYKTLYDITDIVGIRVVTYYTDDVDKVAAIAKQIFDIDWKNSVDKRKHQLNSFGYLSLHYICYLKEGPLRVIPFEVQMRTALQHVWSAIEHDIGYKGAVKLPPEFVRQFSRLAGMLEMADDEFSRLRTTMTDYRRQVQSLVKSGLFSEVSLSSDSFQQFLDLRPFDRLNQRIAAVNQAEIFPAPMMQFLPILESFRFTNLGDIQQFIVENSEDAYQMAVSQLAITDLDILSETVGLQNLCLVYAIKQGSGLYGIKAIYDAINGEQDSNTALAENILRLASQLPFIHNL
;
A
#
# COMPACT_ATOMS: atom_id res chain seq x y z
N MET A 1 -11.44 53.50 6.16
CA MET A 1 -10.08 53.09 5.80
C MET A 1 -9.12 53.11 7.02
N ILE A 2 -9.00 54.21 7.77
CA ILE A 2 -8.10 54.32 8.95
C ILE A 2 -8.47 53.29 10.05
N THR A 3 -9.80 53.14 10.35
CA THR A 3 -10.30 52.20 11.38
C THR A 3 -10.04 50.72 11.03
N GLN A 4 -10.03 50.38 9.75
CA GLN A 4 -9.79 49.00 9.28
C GLN A 4 -8.30 48.63 9.31
N ILE A 5 -7.43 49.61 9.06
CA ILE A 5 -5.97 49.45 9.17
C ILE A 5 -5.60 49.24 10.65
N SER A 6 -6.18 50.01 11.59
CA SER A 6 -5.97 49.84 13.03
C SER A 6 -6.39 48.45 13.50
N HIS A 7 -7.56 47.98 13.08
CA HIS A 7 -8.07 46.66 13.48
C HIS A 7 -7.25 45.49 12.94
N SER A 8 -6.79 45.55 11.70
CA SER A 8 -5.89 44.55 11.14
C SER A 8 -4.54 44.49 11.90
N ALA A 9 -4.03 45.65 12.32
CA ALA A 9 -2.80 45.72 13.12
C ALA A 9 -3.00 45.10 14.53
N GLU A 10 -4.16 45.30 15.15
CA GLU A 10 -4.51 44.68 16.42
C GLU A 10 -4.57 43.15 16.33
N LEU A 11 -5.14 42.62 15.24
CA LEU A 11 -5.19 41.16 14.99
C LEU A 11 -3.80 40.58 14.71
N LEU A 12 -2.90 41.29 14.03
CA LEU A 12 -1.52 40.88 13.85
C LEU A 12 -0.73 40.90 15.15
N ASP A 13 -0.90 41.92 15.99
CA ASP A 13 -0.28 41.96 17.33
C ASP A 13 -0.78 40.81 18.21
N ALA A 14 -2.09 40.50 18.18
CA ALA A 14 -2.65 39.34 18.87
C ALA A 14 -2.07 38.02 18.35
N TYR A 15 -1.86 37.91 17.03
CA TYR A 15 -1.21 36.74 16.43
C TYR A 15 0.22 36.56 16.96
N HIS A 16 1.04 37.60 17.00
CA HIS A 16 2.40 37.51 17.53
C HIS A 16 2.44 37.09 18.99
N LYS A 17 1.56 37.65 19.82
CA LYS A 17 1.46 37.29 21.24
C LYS A 17 1.04 35.82 21.46
N GLN A 18 0.26 35.28 20.54
CA GLN A 18 -0.28 33.92 20.68
C GLN A 18 0.45 32.87 19.85
N LEU A 19 1.46 33.26 19.05
CA LEU A 19 2.19 32.35 18.19
C LEU A 19 2.71 31.09 18.92
N PRO A 20 3.30 31.18 20.13
CA PRO A 20 3.72 29.97 20.85
C PRO A 20 2.57 29.00 21.18
N LEU A 21 1.37 29.53 21.52
CA LEU A 21 0.19 28.70 21.78
C LEU A 21 -0.36 28.07 20.51
N LEU A 22 -0.31 28.78 19.38
CA LEU A 22 -0.72 28.26 18.07
C LEU A 22 0.21 27.13 17.60
N GLU A 23 1.51 27.26 17.82
CA GLU A 23 2.49 26.20 17.53
C GLU A 23 2.27 24.98 18.43
N GLN A 24 2.04 25.18 19.72
CA GLN A 24 1.72 24.10 20.66
C GLN A 24 0.42 23.39 20.27
N LEU A 25 -0.63 24.12 19.89
CA LEU A 25 -1.86 23.54 19.37
C LEU A 25 -1.62 22.70 18.11
N SER A 26 -0.86 23.26 17.16
CA SER A 26 -0.50 22.57 15.92
C SER A 26 0.18 21.24 16.18
N GLU A 27 1.11 21.21 17.13
CA GLU A 27 1.83 20.00 17.52
C GLU A 27 0.89 19.00 18.22
N GLN A 28 0.16 19.43 19.24
CA GLN A 28 -0.74 18.56 20.00
C GLN A 28 -1.82 17.94 19.12
N ALA A 29 -2.50 18.74 18.31
CA ALA A 29 -3.56 18.27 17.41
C ALA A 29 -3.02 17.31 16.34
N SER A 30 -1.84 17.61 15.78
CA SER A 30 -1.23 16.72 14.79
C SER A 30 -0.80 15.37 15.37
N ASN A 31 -0.23 15.36 16.58
CA ASN A 31 0.20 14.14 17.27
C ASN A 31 -1.01 13.24 17.61
N LEU A 32 -2.11 13.82 18.11
CA LEU A 32 -3.34 13.09 18.38
C LEU A 32 -3.92 12.45 17.11
N LEU A 33 -3.99 13.22 16.02
CA LEU A 33 -4.53 12.70 14.76
C LEU A 33 -3.61 11.63 14.16
N GLN A 34 -2.30 11.81 14.13
CA GLN A 34 -1.36 10.81 13.65
C GLN A 34 -1.40 9.51 14.43
N ALA A 35 -1.49 9.58 15.77
CA ALA A 35 -1.61 8.40 16.61
C ALA A 35 -2.87 7.60 16.27
N ALA A 36 -4.02 8.26 16.19
CA ALA A 36 -5.29 7.61 15.84
C ALA A 36 -5.30 7.01 14.41
N LEU A 37 -4.67 7.68 13.44
CA LEU A 37 -4.55 7.19 12.06
C LEU A 37 -3.64 5.95 11.98
N ARG A 38 -2.54 5.91 12.75
CA ARG A 38 -1.65 4.74 12.82
C ARG A 38 -2.33 3.54 13.48
N GLU A 39 -3.08 3.77 14.56
CA GLU A 39 -3.83 2.72 15.25
C GLU A 39 -4.82 2.01 14.30
N GLN A 40 -5.42 2.75 13.38
CA GLN A 40 -6.33 2.20 12.39
C GLN A 40 -5.66 1.77 11.07
N ASN A 41 -4.32 1.75 11.02
CA ASN A 41 -3.53 1.34 9.84
C ASN A 41 -3.90 2.09 8.56
N ILE A 42 -4.26 3.37 8.65
CA ILE A 42 -4.55 4.18 7.47
C ILE A 42 -3.24 4.63 6.82
N GLN A 43 -3.05 4.21 5.59
CA GLN A 43 -1.88 4.63 4.80
C GLN A 43 -2.10 6.03 4.24
N LEU A 44 -1.15 6.91 4.50
CA LEU A 44 -1.17 8.28 4.04
C LEU A 44 -0.14 8.50 2.94
N ASN A 45 -0.50 9.34 1.96
CA ASN A 45 0.47 9.89 1.02
C ASN A 45 1.31 10.97 1.69
N THR A 46 0.64 11.94 2.36
CA THR A 46 1.31 13.05 3.05
C THR A 46 0.53 13.46 4.29
N PHE A 47 1.25 13.86 5.31
CA PHE A 47 0.68 14.48 6.50
C PHE A 47 1.50 15.73 6.84
N GLU A 48 0.85 16.90 6.80
CA GLU A 48 1.49 18.18 7.03
C GLU A 48 0.76 18.97 8.12
N ARG A 49 1.52 19.69 8.92
CA ARG A 49 0.99 20.69 9.85
C ARG A 49 1.59 22.05 9.55
N ARG A 50 0.84 23.10 9.76
CA ARG A 50 1.33 24.47 9.62
C ARG A 50 0.61 25.44 10.52
N VAL A 51 1.32 26.45 10.96
CA VAL A 51 0.76 27.73 11.42
C VAL A 51 0.87 28.70 10.25
N LYS A 52 -0.19 29.44 9.94
CA LYS A 52 -0.23 30.41 8.82
C LYS A 52 0.83 31.49 9.05
N THR A 53 1.66 31.77 8.06
CA THR A 53 2.66 32.84 8.14
C THR A 53 2.01 34.22 8.28
N GLU A 54 2.72 35.15 8.88
CA GLU A 54 2.29 36.56 9.03
C GLU A 54 1.88 37.16 7.68
N GLU A 55 2.68 36.97 6.63
CA GLU A 55 2.39 37.46 5.29
C GLU A 55 1.06 36.93 4.75
N SER A 56 0.82 35.62 4.94
CA SER A 56 -0.43 34.98 4.52
C SER A 56 -1.62 35.47 5.34
N LEU A 57 -1.42 35.75 6.63
CA LEU A 57 -2.44 36.31 7.50
C LEU A 57 -2.74 37.76 7.12
N ALA A 58 -1.71 38.60 6.94
CA ALA A 58 -1.87 39.99 6.51
C ALA A 58 -2.62 40.10 5.17
N GLY A 59 -2.24 39.30 4.16
CA GLY A 59 -2.97 39.28 2.88
C GLY A 59 -4.43 38.79 3.00
N LYS A 60 -4.75 37.95 4.00
CA LYS A 60 -6.15 37.57 4.30
C LYS A 60 -6.89 38.70 4.98
N LEU A 61 -6.26 39.41 5.90
CA LEU A 61 -6.84 40.55 6.61
C LEU A 61 -7.11 41.75 5.70
N GLU A 62 -6.24 42.04 4.73
CA GLU A 62 -6.46 43.02 3.71
C GLU A 62 -7.74 42.77 2.92
N LYS A 63 -8.00 41.52 2.54
CA LYS A 63 -9.13 41.14 1.72
C LYS A 63 -10.43 40.96 2.51
N LYS A 64 -10.37 40.50 3.75
CA LYS A 64 -11.54 40.05 4.53
C LYS A 64 -11.47 40.43 6.02
N GLY A 65 -10.54 41.30 6.43
CA GLY A 65 -10.33 41.64 7.86
C GLY A 65 -11.60 42.19 8.57
N TYR A 66 -12.47 42.85 7.81
CA TYR A 66 -13.77 43.36 8.33
C TYR A 66 -14.71 42.27 8.85
N LYS A 67 -14.48 41.01 8.53
CA LYS A 67 -15.28 39.86 8.97
C LYS A 67 -14.91 39.33 10.35
N TYR A 68 -13.70 39.58 10.81
CA TYR A 68 -13.11 38.97 12.00
C TYR A 68 -13.08 39.99 13.16
N LYS A 69 -13.65 39.61 14.30
CA LYS A 69 -13.63 40.46 15.50
C LYS A 69 -12.44 40.11 16.37
N THR A 70 -12.08 38.83 16.41
CA THR A 70 -10.98 38.27 17.20
C THR A 70 -10.08 37.42 16.32
N LEU A 71 -8.90 37.10 16.81
CA LEU A 71 -7.97 36.21 16.12
C LEU A 71 -8.60 34.81 15.87
N TYR A 72 -9.40 34.32 16.80
CA TYR A 72 -10.03 32.99 16.72
C TYR A 72 -11.21 32.91 15.76
N ASP A 73 -11.71 34.03 15.24
CA ASP A 73 -12.66 34.02 14.14
C ASP A 73 -12.00 33.55 12.82
N ILE A 74 -10.65 33.56 12.77
CA ILE A 74 -9.86 33.10 11.65
C ILE A 74 -9.50 31.62 11.87
N THR A 75 -10.40 30.74 11.50
CA THR A 75 -10.37 29.30 11.81
C THR A 75 -9.27 28.50 11.13
N ASP A 76 -8.51 29.08 10.20
CA ASP A 76 -7.47 28.44 9.40
C ASP A 76 -6.04 28.96 9.69
N ILE A 77 -5.83 29.56 10.90
CA ILE A 77 -4.48 29.97 11.34
C ILE A 77 -3.62 28.73 11.58
N VAL A 78 -4.16 27.74 12.31
CA VAL A 78 -3.56 26.43 12.46
C VAL A 78 -4.23 25.47 11.49
N GLY A 79 -3.44 24.76 10.70
CA GLY A 79 -3.92 23.82 9.72
C GLY A 79 -3.19 22.50 9.74
N ILE A 80 -3.94 21.42 9.63
CA ILE A 80 -3.42 20.07 9.42
C ILE A 80 -3.93 19.60 8.06
N ARG A 81 -3.05 19.08 7.23
CA ARG A 81 -3.40 18.51 5.93
C ARG A 81 -3.13 17.02 5.94
N VAL A 82 -4.15 16.23 5.65
CA VAL A 82 -4.07 14.79 5.51
C VAL A 82 -4.36 14.42 4.06
N VAL A 83 -3.39 13.83 3.40
CA VAL A 83 -3.52 13.37 2.01
C VAL A 83 -3.49 11.85 2.01
N THR A 84 -4.56 11.25 1.48
CA THR A 84 -4.71 9.80 1.33
C THR A 84 -4.49 9.38 -0.12
N TYR A 85 -4.38 8.08 -0.37
CA TYR A 85 -4.32 7.56 -1.74
C TYR A 85 -5.71 7.38 -2.36
N TYR A 86 -6.74 7.10 -1.53
CA TYR A 86 -8.08 6.70 -1.99
C TYR A 86 -9.17 7.54 -1.35
N THR A 87 -10.29 7.69 -2.05
CA THR A 87 -11.44 8.49 -1.60
C THR A 87 -12.08 7.95 -0.34
N ASP A 88 -12.20 6.63 -0.20
CA ASP A 88 -12.74 5.97 0.99
C ASP A 88 -11.89 6.16 2.25
N ASP A 89 -10.57 6.33 2.10
CA ASP A 89 -9.69 6.64 3.22
C ASP A 89 -9.87 8.09 3.70
N VAL A 90 -10.26 9.03 2.82
CA VAL A 90 -10.66 10.39 3.25
C VAL A 90 -11.85 10.32 4.21
N ASP A 91 -12.83 9.47 3.94
CA ASP A 91 -14.00 9.32 4.82
C ASP A 91 -13.63 8.64 6.16
N LYS A 92 -12.68 7.70 6.17
CA LYS A 92 -12.15 7.11 7.40
C LYS A 92 -11.41 8.14 8.24
N VAL A 93 -10.54 8.95 7.62
CA VAL A 93 -9.86 10.06 8.31
C VAL A 93 -10.87 11.03 8.90
N ALA A 94 -11.92 11.36 8.15
CA ALA A 94 -13.00 12.23 8.63
C ALA A 94 -13.76 11.63 9.83
N ALA A 95 -14.00 10.32 9.82
CA ALA A 95 -14.61 9.60 10.94
C ALA A 95 -13.73 9.64 12.19
N ILE A 96 -12.43 9.42 12.03
CA ILE A 96 -11.44 9.50 13.12
C ILE A 96 -11.38 10.93 13.68
N ALA A 97 -11.31 11.95 12.81
CA ALA A 97 -11.31 13.34 13.27
C ALA A 97 -12.53 13.68 14.13
N LYS A 98 -13.73 13.19 13.77
CA LYS A 98 -14.96 13.34 14.56
C LYS A 98 -14.88 12.63 15.93
N GLN A 99 -14.16 11.53 16.01
CA GLN A 99 -14.00 10.81 17.29
C GLN A 99 -13.07 11.52 18.24
N ILE A 100 -11.99 12.13 17.75
CA ILE A 100 -10.94 12.70 18.62
C ILE A 100 -11.06 14.20 18.83
N PHE A 101 -11.79 14.94 17.97
CA PHE A 101 -11.97 16.39 18.06
C PHE A 101 -13.44 16.78 18.15
N ASP A 102 -13.71 17.96 18.66
CA ASP A 102 -15.00 18.62 18.57
C ASP A 102 -15.08 19.40 17.24
N ILE A 103 -16.10 19.14 16.45
CA ILE A 103 -16.23 19.70 15.10
C ILE A 103 -17.18 20.90 15.09
N ASP A 104 -16.71 22.02 14.62
CA ASP A 104 -17.57 23.17 14.28
C ASP A 104 -18.23 22.95 12.92
N TRP A 105 -19.41 22.36 12.93
CA TRP A 105 -20.18 22.07 11.72
C TRP A 105 -20.61 23.31 10.95
N LYS A 106 -20.73 24.45 11.62
CA LYS A 106 -21.14 25.72 10.99
C LYS A 106 -20.04 26.26 10.06
N ASN A 107 -18.79 26.10 10.45
CA ASN A 107 -17.63 26.60 9.71
C ASN A 107 -16.92 25.48 8.92
N SER A 108 -17.31 24.22 9.11
CA SER A 108 -16.80 23.08 8.34
C SER A 108 -17.47 22.96 6.98
N VAL A 109 -16.74 22.56 5.95
CA VAL A 109 -17.25 22.47 4.58
C VAL A 109 -16.83 21.14 3.95
N ASP A 110 -17.81 20.35 3.51
CA ASP A 110 -17.58 19.24 2.59
C ASP A 110 -17.81 19.74 1.16
N LYS A 111 -16.74 20.11 0.50
CA LYS A 111 -16.80 20.62 -0.86
C LYS A 111 -17.05 19.52 -1.89
N ARG A 112 -16.92 18.25 -1.52
CA ARG A 112 -17.16 17.11 -2.42
C ARG A 112 -18.63 16.93 -2.80
N LYS A 113 -19.54 17.46 -1.98
CA LYS A 113 -20.99 17.28 -2.12
C LYS A 113 -21.70 18.33 -2.96
N HIS A 114 -21.02 19.35 -3.46
CA HIS A 114 -21.67 20.48 -4.09
C HIS A 114 -21.20 20.76 -5.50
N GLN A 115 -22.14 20.80 -6.34
CA GLN A 115 -22.33 21.44 -7.65
C GLN A 115 -22.49 20.43 -8.79
N LEU A 116 -23.75 20.12 -9.08
CA LEU A 116 -24.15 19.43 -10.30
C LEU A 116 -23.67 20.14 -11.59
N ASN A 117 -23.26 21.40 -11.48
CA ASN A 117 -22.93 22.26 -12.63
C ASN A 117 -21.49 22.79 -12.67
N SER A 118 -20.61 22.40 -11.76
CA SER A 118 -19.20 22.79 -11.80
C SER A 118 -18.30 21.63 -11.38
N PHE A 119 -17.41 21.28 -12.26
CA PHE A 119 -16.30 20.37 -11.94
C PHE A 119 -15.26 21.17 -11.14
N GLY A 120 -15.22 20.99 -9.86
CA GLY A 120 -14.17 21.45 -8.97
C GLY A 120 -13.68 20.27 -8.19
N TYR A 121 -12.39 20.02 -8.19
CA TYR A 121 -11.80 18.90 -7.52
C TYR A 121 -11.59 19.23 -6.05
N LEU A 122 -12.43 18.69 -5.18
CA LEU A 122 -12.81 19.33 -3.93
C LEU A 122 -12.34 18.50 -2.72
N SER A 123 -11.89 19.19 -1.69
CA SER A 123 -11.43 18.63 -0.42
C SER A 123 -12.47 18.78 0.70
N LEU A 124 -12.36 17.95 1.72
CA LEU A 124 -13.12 18.03 2.94
C LEU A 124 -12.35 18.85 3.98
N HIS A 125 -13.00 19.89 4.52
CA HIS A 125 -12.42 20.78 5.52
C HIS A 125 -13.25 20.74 6.81
N TYR A 126 -12.65 20.29 7.90
CA TYR A 126 -13.27 20.39 9.22
C TYR A 126 -12.57 21.46 10.03
N ILE A 127 -13.37 22.32 10.64
CA ILE A 127 -12.91 23.20 11.71
C ILE A 127 -13.09 22.46 13.01
N CYS A 128 -12.00 22.30 13.74
CA CYS A 128 -11.89 21.43 14.89
C CYS A 128 -11.46 22.20 16.11
N TYR A 129 -11.81 21.64 17.27
CA TYR A 129 -11.29 22.04 18.58
C TYR A 129 -10.79 20.80 19.31
N LEU A 130 -9.79 20.97 20.19
CA LEU A 130 -9.44 19.90 21.14
C LEU A 130 -10.59 19.71 22.13
N LYS A 131 -10.87 18.46 22.49
CA LYS A 131 -11.92 18.14 23.48
C LYS A 131 -11.58 18.62 24.89
N GLU A 132 -10.29 18.60 25.21
CA GLU A 132 -9.80 18.88 26.58
C GLU A 132 -8.56 19.77 26.53
N GLY A 133 -8.23 20.34 27.70
CA GLY A 133 -7.03 21.14 27.90
C GLY A 133 -7.23 22.66 27.68
N PRO A 134 -6.19 23.45 27.96
CA PRO A 134 -6.27 24.91 27.91
C PRO A 134 -6.41 25.46 26.48
N LEU A 135 -5.96 24.70 25.46
CA LEU A 135 -6.00 25.09 24.04
C LEU A 135 -7.34 24.77 23.34
N ARG A 136 -8.30 24.17 24.05
CA ARG A 136 -9.61 23.76 23.50
C ARG A 136 -10.47 24.90 22.94
N VAL A 137 -10.12 26.14 23.22
CA VAL A 137 -10.86 27.33 22.75
C VAL A 137 -10.34 27.87 21.41
N ILE A 138 -9.21 27.34 20.93
CA ILE A 138 -8.55 27.79 19.71
C ILE A 138 -8.94 26.85 18.57
N PRO A 139 -9.56 27.36 17.49
CA PRO A 139 -9.91 26.56 16.33
C PRO A 139 -8.68 26.20 15.49
N PHE A 140 -8.76 25.05 14.84
CA PHE A 140 -7.83 24.65 13.78
C PHE A 140 -8.54 23.94 12.64
N GLU A 141 -7.96 23.99 11.46
CA GLU A 141 -8.53 23.39 10.26
C GLU A 141 -7.86 22.03 9.98
N VAL A 142 -8.66 20.99 9.73
CA VAL A 142 -8.18 19.71 9.19
C VAL A 142 -8.68 19.60 7.75
N GLN A 143 -7.74 19.64 6.80
CA GLN A 143 -8.00 19.47 5.37
C GLN A 143 -7.71 18.02 4.99
N MET A 144 -8.71 17.34 4.46
CA MET A 144 -8.64 15.93 4.05
C MET A 144 -8.91 15.83 2.55
N ARG A 145 -8.03 15.14 1.82
CA ARG A 145 -8.13 15.00 0.36
C ARG A 145 -7.32 13.80 -0.13
N THR A 146 -7.57 13.36 -1.36
CA THR A 146 -6.72 12.39 -2.05
C THR A 146 -5.45 13.03 -2.61
N ALA A 147 -4.49 12.20 -3.02
CA ALA A 147 -3.27 12.65 -3.70
C ALA A 147 -3.59 13.40 -5.01
N LEU A 148 -4.56 12.90 -5.80
CA LEU A 148 -4.97 13.58 -7.03
C LEU A 148 -5.64 14.93 -6.73
N GLN A 149 -6.50 15.00 -5.70
CA GLN A 149 -7.09 16.26 -5.22
C GLN A 149 -6.04 17.25 -4.73
N HIS A 150 -4.97 16.74 -4.12
CA HIS A 150 -3.88 17.57 -3.65
C HIS A 150 -3.11 18.21 -4.82
N VAL A 151 -2.72 17.41 -5.81
CA VAL A 151 -2.03 17.88 -7.01
C VAL A 151 -2.89 18.88 -7.79
N TRP A 152 -4.18 18.55 -7.99
CA TRP A 152 -5.11 19.46 -8.65
C TRP A 152 -5.16 20.82 -7.97
N SER A 153 -5.36 20.85 -6.65
CA SER A 153 -5.45 22.08 -5.88
C SER A 153 -4.19 22.95 -5.97
N ALA A 154 -3.01 22.32 -6.07
CA ALA A 154 -1.74 23.01 -6.27
C ALA A 154 -1.65 23.64 -7.66
N ILE A 155 -2.05 22.90 -8.71
CA ILE A 155 -2.08 23.37 -10.09
C ILE A 155 -3.12 24.49 -10.27
N GLU A 156 -4.33 24.31 -9.75
CA GLU A 156 -5.39 25.31 -9.78
C GLU A 156 -4.93 26.64 -9.14
N HIS A 157 -4.25 26.54 -7.99
CA HIS A 157 -3.69 27.71 -7.31
C HIS A 157 -2.57 28.38 -8.13
N ASP A 158 -1.74 27.63 -8.81
CA ASP A 158 -0.64 28.18 -9.62
C ASP A 158 -1.15 28.88 -10.90
N ILE A 159 -2.07 28.23 -11.60
CA ILE A 159 -2.61 28.74 -12.88
C ILE A 159 -3.72 29.77 -12.65
N GLY A 160 -4.60 29.56 -11.67
CA GLY A 160 -5.82 30.36 -11.49
C GLY A 160 -5.65 31.57 -10.56
N TYR A 161 -4.67 31.62 -9.71
CA TYR A 161 -4.63 32.58 -8.59
C TYR A 161 -3.58 33.70 -8.72
N LYS A 162 -2.58 33.55 -9.56
CA LYS A 162 -1.48 34.54 -9.69
C LYS A 162 -1.82 35.79 -10.50
N GLY A 163 -3.06 35.95 -10.96
CA GLY A 163 -3.44 37.11 -11.75
C GLY A 163 -4.81 37.69 -11.38
N ALA A 164 -4.91 39.02 -11.41
CA ALA A 164 -6.16 39.76 -11.37
C ALA A 164 -7.05 39.51 -12.61
N VAL A 165 -6.65 38.64 -13.51
CA VAL A 165 -7.29 38.33 -14.79
C VAL A 165 -8.08 37.03 -14.62
N LYS A 166 -9.40 37.11 -14.80
CA LYS A 166 -10.23 35.90 -14.92
C LYS A 166 -9.80 35.09 -16.13
N LEU A 167 -9.61 33.80 -15.95
CA LEU A 167 -9.29 32.88 -17.05
C LEU A 167 -10.38 33.00 -18.16
N PRO A 168 -9.99 33.02 -19.44
CA PRO A 168 -10.93 32.93 -20.54
C PRO A 168 -11.82 31.66 -20.43
N PRO A 169 -13.11 31.75 -20.88
CA PRO A 169 -14.07 30.65 -20.72
C PRO A 169 -13.58 29.30 -21.31
N GLU A 170 -12.82 29.34 -22.38
CA GLU A 170 -12.24 28.13 -23.00
C GLU A 170 -11.27 27.40 -22.07
N PHE A 171 -10.45 28.12 -21.31
CA PHE A 171 -9.52 27.52 -20.33
C PHE A 171 -10.27 27.01 -19.10
N VAL A 172 -11.29 27.73 -18.63
CA VAL A 172 -12.18 27.24 -17.56
C VAL A 172 -12.80 25.90 -17.95
N ARG A 173 -13.27 25.76 -19.20
CA ARG A 173 -13.82 24.51 -19.71
C ARG A 173 -12.78 23.39 -19.77
N GLN A 174 -11.55 23.69 -20.18
CA GLN A 174 -10.47 22.70 -20.20
C GLN A 174 -10.12 22.24 -18.78
N PHE A 175 -10.03 23.16 -17.83
CA PHE A 175 -9.83 22.89 -16.41
C PHE A 175 -10.93 21.98 -15.86
N SER A 176 -12.21 22.32 -16.13
CA SER A 176 -13.34 21.51 -15.66
C SER A 176 -13.30 20.08 -16.20
N ARG A 177 -12.89 19.89 -17.46
CA ARG A 177 -12.71 18.53 -18.02
C ARG A 177 -11.61 17.75 -17.32
N LEU A 178 -10.46 18.39 -17.05
CA LEU A 178 -9.36 17.74 -16.34
C LEU A 178 -9.76 17.37 -14.90
N ALA A 179 -10.50 18.25 -14.21
CA ALA A 179 -11.04 17.94 -12.89
C ALA A 179 -11.94 16.69 -12.91
N GLY A 180 -12.86 16.61 -13.89
CA GLY A 180 -13.72 15.43 -14.06
C GLY A 180 -12.95 14.14 -14.38
N MET A 181 -11.88 14.22 -15.18
CA MET A 181 -11.02 13.07 -15.45
C MET A 181 -10.29 12.58 -14.17
N LEU A 182 -9.81 13.49 -13.35
CA LEU A 182 -9.17 13.17 -12.08
C LEU A 182 -10.16 12.57 -11.07
N GLU A 183 -11.39 13.10 -11.01
CA GLU A 183 -12.46 12.55 -10.19
C GLU A 183 -12.78 11.11 -10.60
N MET A 184 -12.95 10.84 -11.89
CA MET A 184 -13.14 9.49 -12.42
C MET A 184 -11.96 8.57 -12.09
N ALA A 185 -10.72 9.07 -12.18
CA ALA A 185 -9.54 8.30 -11.84
C ALA A 185 -9.48 7.93 -10.35
N ASP A 186 -9.82 8.87 -9.45
CA ASP A 186 -9.88 8.60 -8.00
C ASP A 186 -10.93 7.53 -7.65
N ASP A 187 -12.10 7.63 -8.28
CA ASP A 187 -13.18 6.67 -8.08
C ASP A 187 -12.76 5.26 -8.60
N GLU A 188 -12.09 5.21 -9.74
CA GLU A 188 -11.64 3.96 -10.33
C GLU A 188 -10.51 3.30 -9.50
N PHE A 189 -9.57 4.09 -8.97
CA PHE A 189 -8.55 3.57 -8.04
C PHE A 189 -9.18 3.00 -6.77
N SER A 190 -10.17 3.67 -6.18
CA SER A 190 -10.88 3.19 -5.00
C SER A 190 -11.66 1.90 -5.30
N ARG A 191 -12.32 1.83 -6.47
CA ARG A 191 -13.02 0.63 -6.94
C ARG A 191 -12.07 -0.54 -7.17
N LEU A 192 -10.94 -0.31 -7.85
CA LEU A 192 -9.92 -1.32 -8.10
C LEU A 192 -9.38 -1.89 -6.79
N ARG A 193 -9.06 -1.04 -5.81
CA ARG A 193 -8.62 -1.47 -4.47
C ARG A 193 -9.63 -2.38 -3.80
N THR A 194 -10.91 -2.02 -3.84
CA THR A 194 -11.99 -2.83 -3.27
C THR A 194 -12.08 -4.19 -3.97
N THR A 195 -12.10 -4.19 -5.29
CA THR A 195 -12.15 -5.41 -6.11
C THR A 195 -10.95 -6.34 -5.82
N MET A 196 -9.74 -5.79 -5.71
CA MET A 196 -8.55 -6.58 -5.35
C MET A 196 -8.64 -7.15 -3.93
N THR A 197 -9.19 -6.38 -2.99
CA THR A 197 -9.38 -6.84 -1.60
C THR A 197 -10.39 -7.98 -1.54
N ASP A 198 -11.50 -7.86 -2.25
CA ASP A 198 -12.54 -8.90 -2.30
C ASP A 198 -12.02 -10.16 -3.02
N TYR A 199 -11.28 -10.01 -4.10
CA TYR A 199 -10.60 -11.12 -4.78
C TYR A 199 -9.66 -11.87 -3.82
N ARG A 200 -8.81 -11.16 -3.06
CA ARG A 200 -7.91 -11.78 -2.08
C ARG A 200 -8.67 -12.55 -0.99
N ARG A 201 -9.79 -12.01 -0.51
CA ARG A 201 -10.65 -12.70 0.47
C ARG A 201 -11.28 -13.97 -0.13
N GLN A 202 -11.73 -13.90 -1.37
CA GLN A 202 -12.29 -15.06 -2.08
C GLN A 202 -11.22 -16.15 -2.24
N VAL A 203 -10.04 -15.80 -2.75
CA VAL A 203 -8.90 -16.72 -2.88
C VAL A 203 -8.57 -17.36 -1.53
N GLN A 204 -8.47 -16.57 -0.47
CA GLN A 204 -8.19 -17.09 0.87
C GLN A 204 -9.26 -18.07 1.35
N SER A 205 -10.53 -17.81 1.05
CA SER A 205 -11.63 -18.71 1.39
C SER A 205 -11.52 -20.05 0.64
N LEU A 206 -11.25 -20.00 -0.66
CA LEU A 206 -11.09 -21.20 -1.51
C LEU A 206 -9.87 -22.03 -1.07
N VAL A 207 -8.74 -21.36 -0.80
CA VAL A 207 -7.52 -22.00 -0.32
C VAL A 207 -7.75 -22.71 1.03
N LYS A 208 -8.41 -22.02 1.99
CA LYS A 208 -8.75 -22.62 3.29
C LYS A 208 -9.74 -23.78 3.18
N SER A 209 -10.59 -23.77 2.16
CA SER A 209 -11.56 -24.84 1.91
C SER A 209 -10.97 -26.02 1.10
N GLY A 210 -9.71 -25.92 0.66
CA GLY A 210 -9.05 -26.96 -0.15
C GLY A 210 -9.52 -27.02 -1.61
N LEU A 211 -10.25 -26.01 -2.08
CA LEU A 211 -10.75 -25.93 -3.47
C LEU A 211 -9.68 -25.35 -4.40
N PHE A 212 -8.51 -25.98 -4.41
CA PHE A 212 -7.32 -25.47 -5.08
C PHE A 212 -7.46 -25.38 -6.61
N SER A 213 -8.23 -26.27 -7.21
CA SER A 213 -8.48 -26.27 -8.67
C SER A 213 -9.29 -25.06 -9.16
N GLU A 214 -10.02 -24.40 -8.25
CA GLU A 214 -10.79 -23.20 -8.56
C GLU A 214 -9.96 -21.89 -8.43
N VAL A 215 -8.72 -22.01 -7.96
CA VAL A 215 -7.85 -20.86 -7.69
C VAL A 215 -6.75 -20.77 -8.74
N SER A 216 -6.83 -19.77 -9.61
CA SER A 216 -5.78 -19.51 -10.62
C SER A 216 -4.43 -19.22 -9.97
N LEU A 217 -3.36 -19.72 -10.58
CA LEU A 217 -1.99 -19.48 -10.13
C LEU A 217 -1.60 -18.02 -10.36
N SER A 218 -1.18 -17.37 -9.31
CA SER A 218 -0.68 -15.99 -9.27
C SER A 218 0.24 -15.80 -8.06
N SER A 219 0.95 -14.70 -7.98
CA SER A 219 1.79 -14.40 -6.81
C SER A 219 0.98 -14.37 -5.52
N ASP A 220 -0.21 -13.74 -5.51
CA ASP A 220 -1.09 -13.66 -4.34
C ASP A 220 -1.61 -15.05 -3.92
N SER A 221 -2.07 -15.87 -4.87
CA SER A 221 -2.62 -17.19 -4.57
C SER A 221 -1.53 -18.18 -4.17
N PHE A 222 -0.37 -18.13 -4.81
CA PHE A 222 0.76 -18.98 -4.45
C PHE A 222 1.28 -18.65 -3.05
N GLN A 223 1.38 -17.38 -2.68
CA GLN A 223 1.73 -16.99 -1.31
C GLN A 223 0.75 -17.57 -0.28
N GLN A 224 -0.56 -17.46 -0.52
CA GLN A 224 -1.56 -18.03 0.37
C GLN A 224 -1.51 -19.56 0.45
N PHE A 225 -1.12 -20.23 -0.63
CA PHE A 225 -0.88 -21.67 -0.63
C PHE A 225 0.36 -22.02 0.20
N LEU A 226 1.44 -21.25 0.10
CA LEU A 226 2.65 -21.41 0.91
C LEU A 226 2.39 -21.22 2.41
N ASP A 227 1.46 -20.33 2.78
CA ASP A 227 1.04 -20.11 4.18
C ASP A 227 0.43 -21.37 4.82
N LEU A 228 -0.09 -22.32 4.02
CA LEU A 228 -0.54 -23.64 4.46
C LEU A 228 0.61 -24.64 4.68
N ARG A 229 1.85 -24.25 4.36
CA ARG A 229 3.06 -25.08 4.48
C ARG A 229 2.96 -26.43 3.75
N PRO A 230 2.59 -26.44 2.46
CA PRO A 230 2.32 -27.70 1.73
C PRO A 230 3.52 -28.60 1.58
N PHE A 231 4.73 -28.07 1.72
CA PHE A 231 5.99 -28.80 1.55
C PHE A 231 6.60 -29.31 2.87
N ASP A 232 6.07 -28.90 4.03
CA ASP A 232 6.68 -29.21 5.34
C ASP A 232 6.86 -30.71 5.57
N ARG A 233 5.86 -31.53 5.21
CA ARG A 233 5.95 -32.98 5.37
C ARG A 233 7.11 -33.58 4.59
N LEU A 234 7.32 -33.11 3.36
CA LEU A 234 8.43 -33.58 2.51
C LEU A 234 9.77 -33.05 3.06
N ASN A 235 9.83 -31.78 3.42
CA ASN A 235 11.02 -31.16 4.00
C ASN A 235 11.48 -31.88 5.27
N GLN A 236 10.56 -32.18 6.19
CA GLN A 236 10.87 -32.91 7.43
C GLN A 236 11.37 -34.33 7.16
N ARG A 237 10.78 -35.05 6.20
CA ARG A 237 11.26 -36.37 5.79
C ARG A 237 12.69 -36.33 5.25
N ILE A 238 12.99 -35.30 4.42
CA ILE A 238 14.33 -35.13 3.85
C ILE A 238 15.33 -34.78 4.96
N ALA A 239 14.98 -33.81 5.82
CA ALA A 239 15.85 -33.38 6.92
C ALA A 239 16.19 -34.53 7.91
N ALA A 240 15.24 -35.43 8.13
CA ALA A 240 15.45 -36.59 9.02
C ALA A 240 16.55 -37.54 8.57
N VAL A 241 16.96 -37.51 7.29
CA VAL A 241 18.05 -38.39 6.76
C VAL A 241 19.39 -38.11 7.45
N ASN A 242 19.73 -36.81 7.60
CA ASN A 242 21.00 -36.38 8.23
C ASN A 242 20.75 -35.66 9.57
N GLN A 243 19.55 -35.73 10.13
CA GLN A 243 19.12 -34.96 11.32
C GLN A 243 19.36 -33.44 11.15
N ALA A 244 19.19 -32.94 9.92
CA ALA A 244 19.46 -31.56 9.55
C ALA A 244 18.40 -30.60 10.09
N GLU A 245 18.82 -29.38 10.42
CA GLU A 245 17.90 -28.28 10.71
C GLU A 245 17.40 -27.62 9.41
N ILE A 246 16.11 -27.23 9.39
CA ILE A 246 15.50 -26.55 8.24
C ILE A 246 15.60 -25.04 8.46
N PHE A 247 16.26 -24.35 7.55
CA PHE A 247 16.41 -22.91 7.55
C PHE A 247 15.38 -22.23 6.62
N PRO A 248 14.67 -21.19 7.08
CA PRO A 248 13.70 -20.45 6.26
C PRO A 248 14.34 -19.86 5.00
N ALA A 249 13.68 -20.00 3.87
CA ALA A 249 14.13 -19.45 2.59
C ALA A 249 12.97 -19.04 1.70
N PRO A 250 13.16 -18.02 0.81
CA PRO A 250 12.10 -17.54 -0.07
C PRO A 250 11.64 -18.63 -1.05
N MET A 251 10.32 -18.94 -1.06
CA MET A 251 9.75 -19.92 -2.01
C MET A 251 9.14 -19.27 -3.24
N MET A 252 8.86 -17.96 -3.21
CA MET A 252 8.25 -17.25 -4.33
C MET A 252 9.07 -17.28 -5.63
N GLN A 253 10.37 -17.46 -5.54
CA GLN A 253 11.26 -17.62 -6.70
C GLN A 253 10.94 -18.87 -7.55
N PHE A 254 10.18 -19.82 -7.02
CA PHE A 254 9.75 -21.01 -7.76
C PHE A 254 8.49 -20.77 -8.61
N LEU A 255 7.77 -19.68 -8.40
CA LEU A 255 6.56 -19.40 -9.19
C LEU A 255 6.81 -19.39 -10.70
N PRO A 256 7.84 -18.71 -11.23
CA PRO A 256 8.13 -18.76 -12.67
C PRO A 256 8.46 -20.18 -13.19
N ILE A 257 9.06 -21.02 -12.35
CA ILE A 257 9.36 -22.41 -12.69
C ILE A 257 8.04 -23.21 -12.81
N LEU A 258 7.12 -23.06 -11.85
CA LEU A 258 5.81 -23.71 -11.87
C LEU A 258 4.97 -23.24 -13.07
N GLU A 259 5.02 -21.95 -13.40
CA GLU A 259 4.39 -21.40 -14.61
C GLU A 259 5.01 -21.98 -15.89
N SER A 260 6.33 -22.21 -15.92
CA SER A 260 7.02 -22.85 -17.06
C SER A 260 6.56 -24.31 -17.25
N PHE A 261 6.12 -24.99 -16.20
CA PHE A 261 5.50 -26.31 -16.26
C PHE A 261 4.04 -26.26 -16.73
N ARG A 262 3.53 -25.07 -17.07
CA ARG A 262 2.16 -24.80 -17.52
C ARG A 262 1.10 -25.08 -16.45
N PHE A 263 1.47 -24.98 -15.18
CA PHE A 263 0.49 -24.99 -14.10
C PHE A 263 -0.33 -23.70 -14.16
N THR A 264 -1.63 -23.83 -14.07
CA THR A 264 -2.59 -22.73 -14.23
C THR A 264 -3.36 -22.41 -12.98
N ASN A 265 -3.42 -23.35 -12.03
CA ASN A 265 -4.14 -23.23 -10.79
C ASN A 265 -3.40 -23.95 -9.64
N LEU A 266 -3.83 -23.72 -8.40
CA LEU A 266 -3.21 -24.33 -7.23
C LEU A 266 -3.47 -25.84 -7.15
N GLY A 267 -4.52 -26.35 -7.79
CA GLY A 267 -4.81 -27.78 -7.90
C GLY A 267 -3.72 -28.51 -8.68
N ASP A 268 -3.19 -27.90 -9.75
CA ASP A 268 -2.06 -28.45 -10.50
C ASP A 268 -0.83 -28.64 -9.60
N ILE A 269 -0.57 -27.65 -8.71
CA ILE A 269 0.54 -27.74 -7.75
C ILE A 269 0.27 -28.81 -6.70
N GLN A 270 -0.96 -28.92 -6.20
CA GLN A 270 -1.30 -29.96 -5.24
C GLN A 270 -1.13 -31.37 -5.83
N GLN A 271 -1.60 -31.57 -7.06
CA GLN A 271 -1.43 -32.82 -7.77
C GLN A 271 0.04 -33.14 -8.02
N PHE A 272 0.81 -32.14 -8.46
CA PHE A 272 2.25 -32.22 -8.64
C PHE A 272 2.99 -32.69 -7.38
N ILE A 273 2.62 -32.15 -6.20
CA ILE A 273 3.17 -32.57 -4.91
C ILE A 273 2.83 -34.04 -4.64
N VAL A 274 1.56 -34.42 -4.79
CA VAL A 274 1.09 -35.78 -4.50
C VAL A 274 1.78 -36.83 -5.38
N GLU A 275 1.87 -36.55 -6.68
CA GLU A 275 2.40 -37.49 -7.67
C GLU A 275 3.94 -37.63 -7.60
N ASN A 276 4.64 -36.61 -7.12
CA ASN A 276 6.10 -36.59 -7.21
C ASN A 276 6.83 -36.61 -5.85
N SER A 277 6.11 -36.57 -4.71
CA SER A 277 6.76 -36.47 -3.39
C SER A 277 7.68 -37.64 -3.06
N GLU A 278 7.35 -38.86 -3.44
CA GLU A 278 8.21 -40.01 -3.16
C GLU A 278 9.48 -39.98 -4.00
N ASP A 279 9.35 -39.68 -5.27
CA ASP A 279 10.52 -39.59 -6.17
C ASP A 279 11.42 -38.40 -5.81
N ALA A 280 10.81 -37.28 -5.39
CA ALA A 280 11.53 -36.12 -4.87
C ALA A 280 12.28 -36.44 -3.57
N TYR A 281 11.68 -37.22 -2.69
CA TYR A 281 12.36 -37.73 -1.50
C TYR A 281 13.56 -38.61 -1.86
N GLN A 282 13.40 -39.57 -2.77
CA GLN A 282 14.49 -40.44 -3.23
C GLN A 282 15.61 -39.63 -3.88
N MET A 283 15.28 -38.63 -4.69
CA MET A 283 16.26 -37.73 -5.28
C MET A 283 17.03 -36.96 -4.21
N ALA A 284 16.36 -36.40 -3.22
CA ALA A 284 16.99 -35.68 -2.12
C ALA A 284 17.91 -36.60 -1.30
N VAL A 285 17.46 -37.81 -0.99
CA VAL A 285 18.29 -38.81 -0.28
C VAL A 285 19.57 -39.13 -1.07
N SER A 286 19.49 -39.32 -2.39
CA SER A 286 20.65 -39.57 -3.23
C SER A 286 21.65 -38.40 -3.26
N GLN A 287 21.17 -37.17 -3.15
CA GLN A 287 22.02 -35.99 -3.02
C GLN A 287 22.70 -35.93 -1.62
N LEU A 288 21.94 -36.22 -0.58
CA LEU A 288 22.44 -36.18 0.81
C LEU A 288 23.42 -37.33 1.13
N ALA A 289 23.30 -38.48 0.47
CA ALA A 289 24.18 -39.63 0.68
C ALA A 289 25.66 -39.33 0.41
N ILE A 290 25.97 -38.28 -0.35
CA ILE A 290 27.32 -37.84 -0.68
C ILE A 290 27.76 -36.57 0.06
N THR A 291 26.91 -36.08 0.98
CA THR A 291 27.14 -34.83 1.74
C THR A 291 26.79 -35.04 3.21
N ASP A 292 27.52 -34.39 4.09
CA ASP A 292 27.27 -34.42 5.54
C ASP A 292 26.63 -33.05 5.99
N LEU A 293 25.51 -32.69 5.31
CA LEU A 293 24.86 -31.43 5.57
C LEU A 293 23.92 -31.54 6.79
N ASP A 294 24.15 -30.71 7.79
CA ASP A 294 23.36 -30.57 9.01
C ASP A 294 22.35 -29.40 8.94
N ILE A 295 22.37 -28.62 7.86
CA ILE A 295 21.44 -27.50 7.60
C ILE A 295 20.89 -27.64 6.18
N LEU A 296 19.55 -27.55 6.04
CA LEU A 296 18.85 -27.60 4.77
C LEU A 296 17.95 -26.37 4.58
N SER A 297 17.81 -25.92 3.35
CA SER A 297 16.84 -24.87 3.00
C SER A 297 15.40 -25.39 3.10
N GLU A 298 14.47 -24.56 3.56
CA GLU A 298 13.04 -24.84 3.52
C GLU A 298 12.53 -25.12 2.10
N THR A 299 13.28 -24.71 1.07
CA THR A 299 12.95 -24.96 -0.34
C THR A 299 13.34 -26.37 -0.81
N VAL A 300 14.02 -27.18 -0.02
CA VAL A 300 14.61 -28.47 -0.45
C VAL A 300 13.57 -29.42 -1.06
N GLY A 301 12.38 -29.50 -0.48
CA GLY A 301 11.29 -30.33 -1.00
C GLY A 301 10.77 -29.82 -2.34
N LEU A 302 10.46 -28.52 -2.44
CA LEU A 302 9.97 -27.92 -3.67
C LEU A 302 11.02 -27.98 -4.79
N GLN A 303 12.29 -27.74 -4.48
CA GLN A 303 13.38 -27.87 -5.44
C GLN A 303 13.46 -29.28 -6.01
N ASN A 304 13.45 -30.32 -5.15
CA ASN A 304 13.51 -31.70 -5.61
C ASN A 304 12.26 -32.12 -6.39
N LEU A 305 11.08 -31.63 -6.02
CA LEU A 305 9.87 -31.81 -6.79
C LEU A 305 10.01 -31.22 -8.21
N CYS A 306 10.53 -30.01 -8.34
CA CYS A 306 10.75 -29.37 -9.66
C CYS A 306 11.78 -30.15 -10.49
N LEU A 307 12.88 -30.60 -9.89
CA LEU A 307 13.91 -31.40 -10.56
C LEU A 307 13.33 -32.72 -11.09
N VAL A 308 12.63 -33.47 -10.26
CA VAL A 308 12.00 -34.74 -10.63
C VAL A 308 10.97 -34.56 -11.75
N TYR A 309 10.12 -33.55 -11.62
CA TYR A 309 9.13 -33.26 -12.64
C TYR A 309 9.75 -32.91 -13.98
N ALA A 310 10.75 -32.03 -14.00
CA ALA A 310 11.46 -31.66 -15.23
C ALA A 310 12.14 -32.87 -15.88
N ILE A 311 12.72 -33.78 -15.09
CA ILE A 311 13.31 -35.01 -15.57
C ILE A 311 12.26 -35.92 -16.22
N LYS A 312 11.12 -36.14 -15.55
CA LYS A 312 10.00 -36.93 -16.07
C LYS A 312 9.41 -36.35 -17.36
N GLN A 313 9.45 -35.02 -17.53
CA GLN A 313 9.03 -34.33 -18.76
C GLN A 313 10.11 -34.37 -19.86
N GLY A 314 11.23 -35.01 -19.65
CA GLY A 314 12.30 -35.07 -20.65
C GLY A 314 13.03 -33.76 -20.90
N SER A 315 13.02 -32.82 -19.97
CA SER A 315 13.60 -31.47 -20.13
C SER A 315 15.15 -31.47 -20.29
N GLY A 316 15.81 -32.57 -20.00
CA GLY A 316 17.25 -32.74 -20.17
C GLY A 316 18.11 -31.76 -19.39
N LEU A 317 19.37 -31.63 -19.79
CA LEU A 317 20.35 -30.76 -19.11
C LEU A 317 19.91 -29.31 -19.03
N TYR A 318 19.40 -28.78 -20.13
CA TYR A 318 19.00 -27.36 -20.22
C TYR A 318 17.82 -27.03 -19.29
N GLY A 319 16.84 -27.92 -19.18
CA GLY A 319 15.70 -27.72 -18.29
C GLY A 319 16.08 -27.74 -16.82
N ILE A 320 16.98 -28.67 -16.43
CA ILE A 320 17.49 -28.74 -15.06
C ILE A 320 18.37 -27.52 -14.73
N LYS A 321 19.23 -27.11 -15.68
CA LYS A 321 20.04 -25.90 -15.52
C LYS A 321 19.15 -24.65 -15.34
N ALA A 322 18.08 -24.52 -16.11
CA ALA A 322 17.15 -23.39 -15.99
C ALA A 322 16.50 -23.30 -14.60
N ILE A 323 16.22 -24.43 -13.95
CA ILE A 323 15.74 -24.45 -12.56
C ILE A 323 16.80 -23.87 -11.61
N TYR A 324 18.06 -24.30 -11.76
CA TYR A 324 19.15 -23.76 -10.94
C TYR A 324 19.42 -22.29 -11.22
N ASP A 325 19.34 -21.85 -12.48
CA ASP A 325 19.49 -20.44 -12.85
C ASP A 325 18.39 -19.56 -12.20
N ALA A 326 17.17 -20.06 -12.12
CA ALA A 326 16.06 -19.35 -11.46
C ALA A 326 16.24 -19.28 -9.92
N ILE A 327 16.88 -20.26 -9.31
CA ILE A 327 17.08 -20.31 -7.84
C ILE A 327 18.35 -19.56 -7.43
N ASN A 328 19.46 -19.76 -8.14
CA ASN A 328 20.80 -19.30 -7.74
C ASN A 328 21.24 -18.05 -8.53
N GLY A 329 20.48 -17.63 -9.54
CA GLY A 329 20.93 -16.69 -10.57
C GLY A 329 21.77 -17.41 -11.65
N GLU A 330 21.93 -16.78 -12.80
CA GLU A 330 22.73 -17.33 -13.91
C GLU A 330 24.21 -17.41 -13.53
N GLN A 331 24.75 -18.64 -13.53
CA GLN A 331 26.18 -18.90 -13.28
C GLN A 331 26.64 -20.22 -13.92
N ASP A 332 27.92 -20.29 -14.27
CA ASP A 332 28.51 -21.48 -14.96
C ASP A 332 28.41 -22.75 -14.09
N SER A 333 28.52 -22.64 -12.78
CA SER A 333 28.39 -23.75 -11.84
C SER A 333 27.07 -24.49 -11.91
N ASN A 334 25.99 -23.84 -12.36
CA ASN A 334 24.65 -24.45 -12.49
C ASN A 334 24.63 -25.57 -13.53
N THR A 335 25.51 -25.53 -14.55
CA THR A 335 25.65 -26.61 -15.52
C THR A 335 26.18 -27.89 -14.86
N ALA A 336 27.22 -27.76 -14.04
CA ALA A 336 27.79 -28.91 -13.32
C ALA A 336 26.80 -29.48 -12.30
N LEU A 337 26.00 -28.63 -11.63
CA LEU A 337 24.91 -29.07 -10.76
C LEU A 337 23.88 -29.89 -11.53
N ALA A 338 23.45 -29.39 -12.70
CA ALA A 338 22.47 -30.07 -13.54
C ALA A 338 22.96 -31.42 -14.07
N GLU A 339 24.24 -31.51 -14.49
CA GLU A 339 24.87 -32.78 -14.89
C GLU A 339 24.91 -33.79 -13.74
N ASN A 340 25.27 -33.34 -12.54
CA ASN A 340 25.27 -34.21 -11.35
C ASN A 340 23.87 -34.73 -11.02
N ILE A 341 22.85 -33.89 -11.10
CA ILE A 341 21.45 -34.29 -10.87
C ILE A 341 21.01 -35.36 -11.87
N LEU A 342 21.30 -35.18 -13.17
CA LEU A 342 20.96 -36.18 -14.19
C LEU A 342 21.67 -37.50 -13.97
N ARG A 343 22.93 -37.44 -13.53
CA ARG A 343 23.72 -38.65 -13.19
C ARG A 343 23.11 -39.39 -11.98
N LEU A 344 22.70 -38.68 -10.93
CA LEU A 344 22.03 -39.26 -9.77
C LEU A 344 20.67 -39.84 -10.15
N ALA A 345 19.88 -39.09 -10.94
CA ALA A 345 18.58 -39.53 -11.40
C ALA A 345 18.62 -40.83 -12.19
N SER A 346 19.66 -41.04 -13.02
CA SER A 346 19.80 -42.26 -13.83
C SER A 346 19.91 -43.54 -13.01
N GLN A 347 20.18 -43.44 -11.71
CA GLN A 347 20.30 -44.56 -10.79
C GLN A 347 18.99 -44.79 -9.99
N LEU A 348 18.00 -43.94 -10.14
CA LEU A 348 16.78 -43.99 -9.36
C LEU A 348 15.65 -44.76 -10.06
N PRO A 349 14.79 -45.49 -9.32
CA PRO A 349 13.78 -46.38 -9.88
C PRO A 349 12.75 -45.68 -10.79
N PHE A 350 12.44 -44.42 -10.53
CA PHE A 350 11.42 -43.70 -11.31
C PHE A 350 11.85 -43.43 -12.76
N ILE A 351 13.15 -43.45 -13.07
CA ILE A 351 13.64 -43.34 -14.45
C ILE A 351 13.39 -44.63 -15.25
N HIS A 352 13.44 -45.78 -14.62
CA HIS A 352 13.23 -47.05 -15.31
C HIS A 352 11.77 -47.35 -15.63
N ASN A 353 10.84 -46.51 -15.10
CA ASN A 353 9.39 -46.59 -15.33
C ASN A 353 8.87 -45.57 -16.33
N LEU A 354 9.74 -44.74 -16.90
CA LEU A 354 9.46 -43.79 -17.99
C LEU A 354 9.73 -44.42 -19.34
#